data_e5e21ec10003f19f5400b839686b5e18
#
_entry.id   e5e21ec10003f19f5400b839686b5e18
#
_cell.length_a   1.000
_cell.length_b   1.000
_cell.length_c   1.000
_cell.angle_alpha   90.00
_cell.angle_beta   90.00
_cell.angle_gamma   90.00
#
_symmetry.space_group_name_H-M   'P 1'
#
loop_
_entity.id
_entity.type
_entity.pdbx_description
1 polymer ?
#
loop_
_entity_poly.entity_id
_entity_poly.type
_entity_poly.pdbx_seq_one_letter_code
_entity_poly.pdbx_strand_id
1 'polypeptide(L)'
;MVGVYGARYNMFPLGDFFSRNITLKMGQCPAHTYVKPILEHIKAGRFDATDIITHVLPLDKGEHGYAIFDEKMDNCIKVVIKP
;
A
#
# COMPACT_ATOMS: atom_id res chain seq x y z
N MET A 1 -1.42 12.96 5.23
CA MET A 1 -1.56 12.49 3.84
C MET A 1 -0.98 11.09 3.76
N VAL A 2 -1.71 10.13 3.19
CA VAL A 2 -1.31 8.73 3.07
C VAL A 2 -1.25 8.36 1.59
N GLY A 3 -0.14 7.77 1.14
CA GLY A 3 0.08 7.37 -0.24
C GLY A 3 1.54 7.49 -0.66
N VAL A 4 1.84 7.04 -1.88
CA VAL A 4 3.17 7.17 -2.49
C VAL A 4 3.12 8.28 -3.54
N TYR A 5 3.98 9.27 -3.39
CA TYR A 5 4.05 10.43 -4.24
C TYR A 5 5.46 10.52 -4.84
N GLY A 6 5.56 10.28 -6.13
CA GLY A 6 6.82 10.33 -6.86
C GLY A 6 7.16 11.73 -7.36
N ALA A 7 8.29 11.86 -8.04
CA ALA A 7 8.84 13.12 -8.55
C ALA A 7 7.95 13.92 -9.53
N ARG A 8 6.86 13.33 -10.00
CA ARG A 8 5.91 13.99 -10.92
C ARG A 8 5.04 15.08 -10.25
N TYR A 9 5.08 15.19 -8.92
CA TYR A 9 4.25 16.11 -8.13
C TYR A 9 5.06 17.31 -7.62
N ASN A 10 5.87 17.90 -8.48
CA ASN A 10 6.80 18.97 -8.11
C ASN A 10 6.13 20.35 -7.97
N MET A 11 4.89 20.52 -8.43
CA MET A 11 4.16 21.79 -8.29
C MET A 11 3.39 21.81 -6.97
N PHE A 12 4.04 22.28 -5.92
CA PHE A 12 3.44 22.37 -4.60
C PHE A 12 2.84 23.78 -4.38
N PRO A 13 1.55 23.90 -4.03
CA PRO A 13 0.88 25.20 -3.87
C PRO A 13 1.24 25.86 -2.53
N LEU A 14 2.52 26.22 -2.36
CA LEU A 14 3.05 26.76 -1.12
C LEU A 14 2.32 28.03 -0.67
N GLY A 15 1.93 28.91 -1.59
CA GLY A 15 1.20 30.14 -1.29
C GLY A 15 -0.17 29.88 -0.66
N ASP A 16 -0.88 28.88 -1.14
CA ASP A 16 -2.18 28.49 -0.56
C ASP A 16 -2.01 27.91 0.85
N PHE A 17 -0.96 27.11 1.06
CA PHE A 17 -0.66 26.56 2.38
C PHE A 17 -0.31 27.66 3.39
N PHE A 18 0.51 28.62 2.96
CA PHE A 18 0.86 29.78 3.79
C PHE A 18 -0.36 30.62 4.16
N SER A 19 -1.20 30.96 3.15
CA SER A 19 -2.37 31.84 3.36
C SER A 19 -3.44 31.22 4.26
N ARG A 20 -3.48 29.87 4.36
CA ARG A 20 -4.48 29.13 5.14
C ARG A 20 -3.93 28.53 6.43
N ASN A 21 -2.70 28.83 6.81
CA ASN A 21 -2.03 28.24 7.98
C ASN A 21 -2.08 26.69 8.00
N ILE A 22 -1.87 26.04 6.85
CA ILE A 22 -1.96 24.58 6.74
C ILE A 22 -0.66 23.94 7.25
N THR A 23 -0.81 22.95 8.10
CA THR A 23 0.28 22.06 8.49
C THR A 23 0.27 20.81 7.63
N LEU A 24 1.38 20.53 6.94
CA LEU A 24 1.57 19.31 6.15
C LEU A 24 2.62 18.42 6.81
N LYS A 25 2.25 17.17 7.09
CA LYS A 25 3.18 16.13 7.53
C LYS A 25 3.16 14.99 6.52
N MET A 26 4.33 14.57 6.10
CA MET A 26 4.49 13.48 5.16
C MET A 26 5.80 12.74 5.44
N GLY A 27 5.93 11.56 4.86
CA GLY A 27 7.12 10.74 4.95
C GLY A 27 6.85 9.35 4.38
N GLN A 28 7.89 8.58 4.23
CA GLN A 28 7.75 7.17 3.87
C GLN A 28 7.25 6.36 5.07
N CYS A 29 6.41 5.35 4.81
CA CYS A 29 5.96 4.45 5.87
C CYS A 29 7.17 3.71 6.47
N PRO A 30 7.46 3.85 7.78
CA PRO A 30 8.54 3.13 8.44
C PRO A 30 8.11 1.67 8.69
N ALA A 31 8.05 0.87 7.62
CA ALA A 31 7.51 -0.48 7.63
C ALA A 31 8.13 -1.35 8.74
N HIS A 32 9.45 -1.28 8.94
CA HIS A 32 10.15 -2.04 9.99
C HIS A 32 9.61 -1.76 11.39
N THR A 33 9.18 -0.54 11.66
CA THR A 33 8.61 -0.15 12.96
C THR A 33 7.26 -0.81 13.19
N TYR A 34 6.45 -0.96 12.14
CA TYR A 34 5.07 -1.43 12.26
C TYR A 34 4.87 -2.93 12.03
N VAL A 35 5.81 -3.62 11.37
CA VAL A 35 5.68 -5.06 11.08
C VAL A 35 5.44 -5.88 12.34
N LYS A 36 6.27 -5.70 13.37
CA LYS A 36 6.15 -6.48 14.62
C LYS A 36 4.82 -6.25 15.35
N PRO A 37 4.40 -5.00 15.64
CA PRO A 37 3.10 -4.75 16.26
C PRO A 37 1.91 -5.30 15.44
N ILE A 38 1.94 -5.17 14.11
CA ILE A 38 0.87 -5.68 13.24
C ILE A 38 0.78 -7.20 13.31
N LEU A 39 1.92 -7.90 13.28
CA LEU A 39 1.94 -9.37 13.44
C LEU A 39 1.38 -9.82 14.79
N GLU A 40 1.64 -9.07 15.86
CA GLU A 40 1.06 -9.36 17.18
C GLU A 40 -0.46 -9.17 17.18
N HIS A 41 -0.96 -8.16 16.50
CA HIS A 41 -2.41 -7.97 16.32
C HIS A 41 -3.06 -9.11 15.53
N ILE A 42 -2.42 -9.55 14.44
CA ILE A 42 -2.90 -10.69 13.62
C ILE A 42 -2.92 -11.98 14.46
N LYS A 43 -1.82 -12.29 15.17
CA LYS A 43 -1.74 -13.46 16.04
C LYS A 43 -2.78 -13.48 17.14
N ALA A 44 -3.15 -12.31 17.64
CA ALA A 44 -4.17 -12.16 18.67
C ALA A 44 -5.61 -12.15 18.12
N GLY A 45 -5.80 -12.34 16.79
CA GLY A 45 -7.12 -12.31 16.15
C GLY A 45 -7.81 -10.94 16.15
N ARG A 46 -7.06 -9.86 16.42
CA ARG A 46 -7.60 -8.49 16.42
C ARG A 46 -7.66 -7.86 15.04
N PHE A 47 -6.96 -8.45 14.10
CA PHE A 47 -6.91 -7.97 12.72
C PHE A 47 -6.71 -9.15 11.77
N ASP A 48 -7.57 -9.27 10.78
CA ASP A 48 -7.44 -10.22 9.69
C ASP A 48 -6.98 -9.48 8.43
N ALA A 49 -5.81 -9.87 7.92
CA ALA A 49 -5.23 -9.30 6.70
C ALA A 49 -5.61 -10.11 5.45
N THR A 50 -6.35 -11.20 5.59
CA THR A 50 -6.69 -12.08 4.47
C THR A 50 -7.81 -11.53 3.60
N ASP A 51 -8.64 -10.64 4.11
CA ASP A 51 -9.77 -10.03 3.40
C ASP A 51 -9.40 -9.33 2.10
N ILE A 52 -8.16 -8.85 2.01
CA ILE A 52 -7.65 -8.18 0.81
C ILE A 52 -7.01 -9.13 -0.20
N ILE A 53 -6.78 -10.41 0.16
CA ILE A 53 -6.15 -11.40 -0.72
C ILE A 53 -7.21 -11.92 -1.69
N THR A 54 -7.16 -11.45 -2.91
CA THR A 54 -8.11 -11.86 -3.97
C THR A 54 -7.59 -13.02 -4.81
N HIS A 55 -6.26 -13.13 -4.92
CA HIS A 55 -5.62 -14.15 -5.79
C HIS A 55 -4.47 -14.84 -5.07
N VAL A 56 -4.42 -16.15 -5.22
CA VAL A 56 -3.28 -16.96 -4.77
C VAL A 56 -2.80 -17.77 -5.98
N LEU A 57 -1.59 -17.50 -6.42
CA LEU A 57 -1.02 -18.08 -7.64
C LEU A 57 0.29 -18.82 -7.34
N PRO A 58 0.61 -19.88 -8.08
CA PRO A 58 1.93 -20.48 -8.01
C PRO A 58 2.99 -19.57 -8.66
N LEU A 59 4.26 -19.82 -8.35
CA LEU A 59 5.37 -18.97 -8.80
C LEU A 59 5.47 -18.84 -10.33
N ASP A 60 5.17 -19.93 -11.08
CA ASP A 60 5.17 -19.93 -12.54
C ASP A 60 4.09 -19.04 -13.16
N LYS A 61 3.10 -18.60 -12.39
CA LYS A 61 2.07 -17.63 -12.77
C LYS A 61 2.36 -16.21 -12.30
N GLY A 62 3.57 -15.92 -11.84
CA GLY A 62 3.97 -14.62 -11.33
C GLY A 62 3.74 -13.48 -12.33
N GLU A 63 4.11 -13.67 -13.61
CA GLU A 63 3.88 -12.71 -14.67
C GLU A 63 2.40 -12.33 -14.82
N HIS A 64 1.53 -13.34 -14.86
CA HIS A 64 0.09 -13.14 -14.88
C HIS A 64 -0.41 -12.37 -13.64
N GLY A 65 0.11 -12.73 -12.46
CA GLY A 65 -0.24 -12.05 -11.21
C GLY A 65 0.12 -10.56 -11.24
N TYR A 66 1.27 -10.21 -11.79
CA TYR A 66 1.66 -8.80 -11.99
C TYR A 66 0.75 -8.09 -12.98
N ALA A 67 0.42 -8.72 -14.11
CA ALA A 67 -0.44 -8.12 -15.12
C ALA A 67 -1.84 -7.79 -14.57
N ILE A 68 -2.52 -8.73 -13.92
CA ILE A 68 -3.86 -8.49 -13.36
C ILE A 68 -3.86 -7.44 -12.24
N PHE A 69 -2.76 -7.35 -11.47
CA PHE A 69 -2.62 -6.36 -10.41
C PHE A 69 -2.39 -4.94 -10.98
N ASP A 70 -1.52 -4.81 -11.98
CA ASP A 70 -1.17 -3.51 -12.58
C ASP A 70 -2.35 -2.94 -13.39
N GLU A 71 -2.98 -3.77 -14.19
CA GLU A 71 -4.12 -3.41 -15.04
C GLU A 71 -5.46 -3.38 -14.29
N LYS A 72 -5.45 -3.73 -12.99
CA LYS A 72 -6.64 -3.81 -12.12
C LYS A 72 -7.75 -4.68 -12.71
N MET A 73 -7.35 -5.77 -13.34
CA MET A 73 -8.27 -6.77 -13.90
C MET A 73 -8.76 -7.75 -12.84
N ASP A 74 -9.84 -8.46 -13.15
CA ASP A 74 -10.40 -9.55 -12.33
C ASP A 74 -10.65 -9.18 -10.86
N ASN A 75 -11.01 -7.91 -10.60
CA ASN A 75 -11.18 -7.36 -9.26
C ASN A 75 -9.96 -7.59 -8.35
N CYS A 76 -8.76 -7.61 -8.93
CA CYS A 76 -7.52 -7.88 -8.22
C CYS A 76 -7.18 -6.77 -7.23
N ILE A 77 -7.14 -7.11 -5.93
CA ILE A 77 -6.70 -6.22 -4.85
C ILE A 77 -5.30 -6.62 -4.40
N LYS A 78 -5.09 -7.92 -4.15
CA LYS A 78 -3.82 -8.46 -3.68
C LYS A 78 -3.57 -9.85 -4.22
N VAL A 79 -2.39 -10.04 -4.79
CA VAL A 79 -1.90 -11.34 -5.25
C VAL A 79 -0.87 -11.88 -4.25
N VAL A 80 -1.04 -13.13 -3.85
CA VAL A 80 -0.04 -13.89 -3.09
C VAL A 80 0.55 -14.94 -4.03
N ILE A 81 1.87 -14.95 -4.16
CA ILE A 81 2.60 -15.96 -4.93
C ILE A 81 3.10 -17.03 -3.96
N LYS A 82 2.79 -18.27 -4.24
CA LYS A 82 3.31 -19.45 -3.52
C LYS A 82 4.41 -20.12 -4.33
N PRO A 83 5.58 -20.34 -3.74
CA PRO A 83 6.66 -21.07 -4.39
C PRO A 83 6.31 -22.54 -4.62
#